data_0059f2c870e25e107002abf0fff9ed03
#
_entry.id   0059f2c870e25e107002abf0fff9ed03
#
_cell.length_a   1.000
_cell.length_b   1.000
_cell.length_c   1.000
_cell.angle_alpha   90.00
_cell.angle_beta   90.00
_cell.angle_gamma   90.00
#
_symmetry.space_group_name_H-M   'P 1'
#
loop_
_entity.id
_entity.type
_entity.pdbx_description
1 polymer ?
#
loop_
_entity_poly.entity_id
_entity_poly.type
_entity_poly.pdbx_seq_one_letter_code
_entity_poly.pdbx_strand_id
1 'polypeptide(L)'
;AIVPVGLTQHRQGCAELRGFTPEEAGRIIDEIARCQERFLQEAQTRFVFLGDEFYLAAGRSWPTEEAYEGFPQLENGVGMVRDFLTDWARQLQDVQTTQPAAETAWIVAGTSAAKVLAPLLAGPLWQHVRIIEVANEFFGPAITVTGLLTGGDILKALQREDARPQRLILPGVALRKGEEIFLDDMTLDQVSEQVGCDVRIAHGAEELFELLR
;
A
#
# COMPACT_ATOMS: atom_id res chain seq x y z
N ALA A 1 -3.86 14.78 11.17
CA ALA A 1 -3.88 13.32 11.03
C ALA A 1 -3.46 12.63 12.33
N ILE A 2 -3.98 11.44 12.56
CA ILE A 2 -3.56 10.54 13.63
C ILE A 2 -3.09 9.26 12.95
N VAL A 3 -1.81 8.93 13.10
CA VAL A 3 -1.18 7.75 12.49
C VAL A 3 -0.49 6.91 13.57
N PRO A 4 -0.40 5.58 13.41
CA PRO A 4 0.37 4.76 14.32
C PRO A 4 1.86 5.11 14.25
N VAL A 5 2.57 4.92 15.36
CA VAL A 5 4.02 5.09 15.36
C VAL A 5 4.69 3.91 14.63
N GLY A 6 5.61 4.21 13.71
CA GLY A 6 6.42 3.20 13.05
C GLY A 6 7.42 2.56 14.03
N LEU A 7 7.24 1.29 14.33
CA LEU A 7 8.09 0.55 15.27
C LEU A 7 9.27 -0.11 14.53
N THR A 8 10.25 0.69 14.14
CA THR A 8 11.45 0.18 13.48
C THR A 8 12.36 -0.58 14.46
N GLN A 9 13.22 -1.45 13.93
CA GLN A 9 14.25 -2.12 14.73
C GLN A 9 15.41 -1.20 15.17
N HIS A 10 15.48 0.03 14.64
CA HIS A 10 16.51 1.03 14.96
C HIS A 10 16.10 1.96 16.11
N ARG A 11 15.55 1.40 17.19
CA ARG A 11 14.99 2.14 18.33
C ARG A 11 15.80 2.03 19.61
N GLN A 12 17.11 1.75 19.50
CA GLN A 12 18.00 1.63 20.66
C GLN A 12 17.97 2.92 21.49
N GLY A 13 17.69 2.78 22.78
CA GLY A 13 17.56 3.93 23.70
C GLY A 13 16.23 4.69 23.66
N CYS A 14 15.29 4.30 22.81
CA CYS A 14 13.92 4.82 22.84
C CYS A 14 13.06 4.09 23.87
N ALA A 15 11.95 4.73 24.28
CA ALA A 15 10.95 4.08 25.12
C ALA A 15 10.37 2.82 24.44
N GLU A 16 10.08 1.80 25.24
CA GLU A 16 9.38 0.62 24.76
C GLU A 16 7.95 0.98 24.34
N LEU A 17 7.61 0.67 23.09
CA LEU A 17 6.29 0.84 22.53
C LEU A 17 5.87 -0.44 21.84
N ARG A 18 4.57 -0.68 21.78
CA ARG A 18 3.97 -1.75 20.98
C ARG A 18 2.94 -1.21 20.01
N GLY A 19 2.63 -1.96 18.99
CA GLY A 19 1.51 -1.68 18.10
C GLY A 19 0.16 -1.80 18.82
N PHE A 20 -0.90 -1.31 18.19
CA PHE A 20 -2.26 -1.47 18.65
C PHE A 20 -2.76 -2.89 18.39
N THR A 21 -3.56 -3.43 19.32
CA THR A 21 -4.36 -4.64 19.02
C THR A 21 -5.53 -4.26 18.11
N PRO A 22 -6.15 -5.24 17.41
CA PRO A 22 -7.35 -4.98 16.60
C PRO A 22 -8.48 -4.31 17.37
N GLU A 23 -8.69 -4.70 18.63
CA GLU A 23 -9.71 -4.13 19.51
C GLU A 23 -9.37 -2.68 19.92
N GLU A 24 -8.09 -2.40 20.18
CA GLU A 24 -7.63 -1.04 20.48
C GLU A 24 -7.79 -0.13 19.27
N ALA A 25 -7.39 -0.58 18.09
CA ALA A 25 -7.58 0.14 16.84
C ALA A 25 -9.07 0.41 16.57
N GLY A 26 -9.93 -0.59 16.79
CA GLY A 26 -11.38 -0.45 16.66
C GLY A 26 -11.96 0.63 17.60
N ARG A 27 -11.51 0.66 18.88
CA ARG A 27 -11.95 1.68 19.84
C ARG A 27 -11.50 3.09 19.43
N ILE A 28 -10.29 3.24 18.91
CA ILE A 28 -9.78 4.51 18.39
C ILE A 28 -10.63 4.99 17.21
N ILE A 29 -10.98 4.10 16.29
CA ILE A 29 -11.87 4.42 15.17
C ILE A 29 -13.22 4.95 15.68
N ASP A 30 -13.85 4.25 16.65
CA ASP A 30 -15.13 4.65 17.20
C ASP A 30 -15.07 5.99 17.96
N GLU A 31 -13.97 6.27 18.66
CA GLU A 31 -13.77 7.53 19.37
C GLU A 31 -13.58 8.70 18.38
N ILE A 32 -12.73 8.50 17.37
CA ILE A 32 -12.49 9.54 16.36
C ILE A 32 -13.74 9.81 15.52
N ALA A 33 -14.52 8.78 15.21
CA ALA A 33 -15.82 8.98 14.51
C ALA A 33 -16.75 9.93 15.30
N ARG A 34 -16.86 9.74 16.63
CA ARG A 34 -17.65 10.66 17.48
C ARG A 34 -17.07 12.08 17.49
N CYS A 35 -15.74 12.22 17.50
CA CYS A 35 -15.09 13.52 17.39
C CYS A 35 -15.40 14.19 16.04
N GLN A 36 -15.32 13.44 14.95
CA GLN A 36 -15.62 13.91 13.59
C GLN A 36 -17.08 14.38 13.47
N GLU A 37 -18.05 13.63 14.02
CA GLU A 37 -19.46 14.04 14.03
C GLU A 37 -19.64 15.39 14.74
N ARG A 38 -19.01 15.59 15.89
CA ARG A 38 -19.05 16.85 16.62
C ARG A 38 -18.43 18.00 15.82
N PHE A 39 -17.23 17.82 15.27
CA PHE A 39 -16.57 18.84 14.47
C PHE A 39 -17.33 19.18 13.18
N LEU A 40 -17.97 18.19 12.56
CA LEU A 40 -18.81 18.42 11.40
C LEU A 40 -20.00 19.34 11.72
N GLN A 41 -20.60 19.20 12.92
CA GLN A 41 -21.68 20.08 13.39
C GLN A 41 -21.19 21.49 13.75
N GLU A 42 -20.04 21.58 14.42
CA GLU A 42 -19.52 22.85 14.95
C GLU A 42 -18.73 23.67 13.92
N ALA A 43 -17.98 22.99 13.01
CA ALA A 43 -17.03 23.62 12.10
C ALA A 43 -17.24 23.27 10.63
N GLN A 44 -18.24 22.48 10.28
CA GLN A 44 -18.53 22.02 8.91
C GLN A 44 -17.36 21.27 8.25
N THR A 45 -16.51 20.62 9.05
CA THR A 45 -15.42 19.73 8.62
C THR A 45 -15.20 18.66 9.69
N ARG A 46 -14.77 17.48 9.29
CA ARG A 46 -14.39 16.42 10.22
C ARG A 46 -13.14 16.73 11.03
N PHE A 47 -12.28 17.60 10.50
CA PHE A 47 -11.09 18.16 11.14
C PHE A 47 -9.99 17.14 11.52
N VAL A 48 -10.33 15.99 12.04
CA VAL A 48 -9.40 14.94 12.47
C VAL A 48 -9.58 13.67 11.64
N PHE A 49 -8.48 13.08 11.16
CA PHE A 49 -8.50 11.90 10.29
C PHE A 49 -7.53 10.85 10.80
N LEU A 50 -7.92 9.57 10.70
CA LEU A 50 -7.08 8.43 11.03
C LEU A 50 -6.34 7.91 9.80
N GLY A 51 -5.10 7.48 9.98
CA GLY A 51 -4.36 6.73 8.99
C GLY A 51 -5.01 5.39 8.66
N ASP A 52 -4.84 4.95 7.42
CA ASP A 52 -5.45 3.74 6.88
C ASP A 52 -5.07 2.48 7.65
N GLU A 53 -3.90 2.48 8.29
CA GLU A 53 -3.41 1.37 9.11
C GLU A 53 -4.33 1.03 10.29
N PHE A 54 -5.06 2.01 10.88
CA PHE A 54 -6.01 1.73 11.95
C PHE A 54 -7.16 0.86 11.46
N TYR A 55 -7.70 1.17 10.27
CA TYR A 55 -8.80 0.39 9.67
C TYR A 55 -8.33 -1.01 9.29
N LEU A 56 -7.12 -1.13 8.73
CA LEU A 56 -6.52 -2.41 8.39
C LEU A 56 -6.27 -3.26 9.65
N ALA A 57 -5.69 -2.67 10.70
CA ALA A 57 -5.42 -3.36 11.97
C ALA A 57 -6.70 -3.85 12.65
N ALA A 58 -7.77 -3.04 12.61
CA ALA A 58 -9.06 -3.38 13.17
C ALA A 58 -9.89 -4.34 12.31
N GLY A 59 -9.48 -4.63 11.06
CA GLY A 59 -10.27 -5.39 10.09
C GLY A 59 -11.58 -4.68 9.72
N ARG A 60 -11.60 -3.35 9.73
CA ARG A 60 -12.77 -2.53 9.39
C ARG A 60 -12.66 -1.94 8.00
N SER A 61 -13.81 -1.70 7.38
CA SER A 61 -13.88 -0.99 6.10
C SER A 61 -13.42 0.47 6.26
N TRP A 62 -12.71 0.97 5.25
CA TRP A 62 -12.34 2.39 5.18
C TRP A 62 -13.58 3.27 4.96
N PRO A 63 -13.59 4.52 5.45
CA PRO A 63 -14.63 5.51 5.17
C PRO A 63 -14.90 5.69 3.67
N THR A 64 -16.03 6.30 3.32
CA THR A 64 -16.32 6.66 1.92
C THR A 64 -15.43 7.82 1.46
N GLU A 65 -15.35 8.04 0.15
CA GLU A 65 -14.55 9.11 -0.46
C GLU A 65 -14.91 10.49 0.13
N GLU A 66 -16.22 10.76 0.28
CA GLU A 66 -16.72 12.03 0.82
C GLU A 66 -16.29 12.27 2.28
N ALA A 67 -16.07 11.20 3.03
CA ALA A 67 -15.63 11.30 4.42
C ALA A 67 -14.19 11.82 4.57
N TYR A 68 -13.39 11.76 3.50
CA TYR A 68 -12.02 12.27 3.49
C TYR A 68 -11.91 13.74 3.05
N GLU A 69 -13.02 14.39 2.66
CA GLU A 69 -13.08 15.84 2.35
C GLU A 69 -12.02 16.29 1.32
N GLY A 70 -11.83 15.50 0.24
CA GLY A 70 -10.87 15.78 -0.81
C GLY A 70 -9.43 15.33 -0.49
N PHE A 71 -9.26 14.42 0.46
CA PHE A 71 -7.98 13.77 0.77
C PHE A 71 -6.83 14.71 1.16
N PRO A 72 -7.02 15.62 2.13
CA PRO A 72 -6.03 16.64 2.47
C PRO A 72 -4.76 16.07 3.12
N GLN A 73 -4.71 14.78 3.43
CA GLN A 73 -3.66 14.13 4.22
C GLN A 73 -3.13 12.84 3.57
N LEU A 74 -3.23 12.66 2.24
CA LEU A 74 -2.75 11.47 1.53
C LEU A 74 -1.29 11.14 1.84
N GLU A 75 -0.41 12.13 1.82
CA GLU A 75 1.02 11.93 2.10
C GLU A 75 1.29 11.40 3.52
N ASN A 76 0.32 11.51 4.43
CA ASN A 76 0.40 10.97 5.79
C ASN A 76 -0.28 9.59 5.94
N GLY A 77 -0.61 8.93 4.83
CA GLY A 77 -1.26 7.62 4.85
C GLY A 77 -2.72 7.65 5.29
N VAL A 78 -3.43 8.76 5.02
CA VAL A 78 -4.84 8.96 5.34
C VAL A 78 -5.65 8.96 4.06
N GLY A 79 -6.47 7.94 3.85
CA GLY A 79 -7.36 7.83 2.70
C GLY A 79 -6.70 7.28 1.42
N MET A 80 -5.40 6.93 1.45
CA MET A 80 -4.70 6.34 0.29
C MET A 80 -5.39 5.06 -0.21
N VAL A 81 -5.85 4.22 0.70
CA VAL A 81 -6.54 2.98 0.33
C VAL A 81 -7.88 3.29 -0.31
N ARG A 82 -8.66 4.24 0.24
CA ARG A 82 -9.94 4.64 -0.35
C ARG A 82 -9.76 5.23 -1.74
N ASP A 83 -8.81 6.13 -1.91
CA ASP A 83 -8.47 6.75 -3.19
C ASP A 83 -8.12 5.67 -4.22
N PHE A 84 -7.20 4.77 -3.87
CA PHE A 84 -6.82 3.64 -4.71
C PHE A 84 -8.02 2.74 -5.09
N LEU A 85 -8.88 2.38 -4.13
CA LEU A 85 -10.06 1.54 -4.37
C LEU A 85 -11.08 2.22 -5.27
N THR A 86 -11.25 3.53 -5.13
CA THR A 86 -12.17 4.32 -5.97
C THR A 86 -11.67 4.36 -7.41
N ASP A 87 -10.39 4.63 -7.62
CA ASP A 87 -9.79 4.65 -8.96
C ASP A 87 -9.78 3.26 -9.59
N TRP A 88 -9.43 2.22 -8.83
CA TRP A 88 -9.53 0.84 -9.30
C TRP A 88 -10.93 0.47 -9.78
N ALA A 89 -11.96 0.85 -9.02
CA ALA A 89 -13.34 0.58 -9.37
C ALA A 89 -13.78 1.33 -10.64
N ARG A 90 -13.28 2.56 -10.87
CA ARG A 90 -13.51 3.33 -12.11
C ARG A 90 -12.89 2.60 -13.31
N GLN A 91 -11.64 2.12 -13.20
CA GLN A 91 -10.98 1.38 -14.28
C GLN A 91 -11.74 0.10 -14.63
N LEU A 92 -12.31 -0.60 -13.65
CA LEU A 92 -13.10 -1.81 -13.90
C LEU A 92 -14.38 -1.56 -14.68
N GLN A 93 -15.00 -0.38 -14.60
CA GLN A 93 -16.22 -0.04 -15.34
C GLN A 93 -15.98 0.01 -16.86
N ASP A 94 -14.76 0.35 -17.28
CA ASP A 94 -14.39 0.49 -18.69
C ASP A 94 -13.85 -0.81 -19.31
N VAL A 95 -13.80 -1.90 -18.53
CA VAL A 95 -13.28 -3.19 -19.01
C VAL A 95 -14.31 -3.90 -19.90
N GLN A 96 -13.97 -4.03 -21.18
CA GLN A 96 -14.79 -4.76 -22.18
C GLN A 96 -14.38 -6.23 -22.34
N THR A 97 -13.21 -6.63 -21.83
CA THR A 97 -12.69 -7.99 -21.96
C THR A 97 -12.77 -8.74 -20.61
N THR A 98 -13.10 -10.01 -20.67
CA THR A 98 -13.06 -10.93 -19.52
C THR A 98 -11.88 -11.90 -19.57
N GLN A 99 -11.01 -11.75 -20.58
CA GLN A 99 -9.85 -12.62 -20.74
C GLN A 99 -8.63 -12.01 -20.06
N PRO A 100 -7.85 -12.82 -19.31
CA PRO A 100 -6.59 -12.35 -18.74
C PRO A 100 -5.57 -12.03 -19.82
N ALA A 101 -4.61 -11.16 -19.52
CA ALA A 101 -3.47 -10.94 -20.40
C ALA A 101 -2.64 -12.23 -20.55
N ALA A 102 -1.93 -12.34 -21.69
CA ALA A 102 -1.10 -13.51 -21.98
C ALA A 102 0.20 -13.52 -21.16
N GLU A 103 0.70 -12.36 -20.78
CA GLU A 103 1.95 -12.19 -20.03
C GLU A 103 1.73 -12.32 -18.53
N THR A 104 2.61 -13.06 -17.86
CA THR A 104 2.58 -13.14 -16.39
C THR A 104 3.16 -11.88 -15.76
N ALA A 105 2.43 -11.28 -14.84
CA ALA A 105 2.81 -10.08 -14.12
C ALA A 105 2.91 -10.34 -12.62
N TRP A 106 3.99 -9.86 -11.99
CA TRP A 106 4.13 -9.88 -10.55
C TRP A 106 4.12 -8.45 -10.00
N ILE A 107 3.36 -8.24 -8.93
CA ILE A 107 3.24 -6.96 -8.24
C ILE A 107 3.96 -7.06 -6.92
N VAL A 108 4.93 -6.19 -6.68
CA VAL A 108 5.59 -6.04 -5.37
C VAL A 108 4.73 -5.18 -4.46
N ALA A 109 4.47 -5.67 -3.26
CA ALA A 109 3.70 -4.94 -2.25
C ALA A 109 4.21 -5.24 -0.84
N GLY A 110 4.18 -4.25 0.03
CA GLY A 110 4.32 -4.47 1.47
C GLY A 110 3.12 -5.23 2.03
N THR A 111 3.27 -5.80 3.22
CA THR A 111 2.28 -6.70 3.81
C THR A 111 0.89 -6.05 4.00
N SER A 112 0.84 -4.75 4.25
CA SER A 112 -0.42 -3.99 4.32
C SER A 112 -1.10 -3.85 2.96
N ALA A 113 -0.36 -3.46 1.92
CA ALA A 113 -0.92 -3.30 0.58
C ALA A 113 -1.29 -4.66 -0.05
N ALA A 114 -0.54 -5.73 0.23
CA ALA A 114 -0.88 -7.06 -0.24
C ALA A 114 -2.28 -7.50 0.21
N LYS A 115 -2.68 -7.17 1.46
CA LYS A 115 -4.02 -7.45 1.99
C LYS A 115 -5.13 -6.66 1.27
N VAL A 116 -4.81 -5.45 0.80
CA VAL A 116 -5.74 -4.62 0.02
C VAL A 116 -5.86 -5.12 -1.41
N LEU A 117 -4.75 -5.50 -2.04
CA LEU A 117 -4.71 -5.94 -3.43
C LEU A 117 -5.28 -7.36 -3.63
N ALA A 118 -5.08 -8.27 -2.68
CA ALA A 118 -5.48 -9.67 -2.83
C ALA A 118 -6.97 -9.85 -3.20
N PRO A 119 -7.94 -9.21 -2.54
CA PRO A 119 -9.35 -9.34 -2.93
C PRO A 119 -9.66 -8.69 -4.29
N LEU A 120 -8.94 -7.65 -4.70
CA LEU A 120 -9.13 -7.00 -6.00
C LEU A 120 -8.68 -7.88 -7.17
N LEU A 121 -7.66 -8.71 -6.94
CA LEU A 121 -7.02 -9.56 -7.93
C LEU A 121 -7.49 -11.03 -7.85
N ALA A 122 -8.48 -11.33 -7.04
CA ALA A 122 -9.01 -12.69 -6.88
C ALA A 122 -9.87 -13.19 -8.08
N GLY A 123 -10.21 -12.30 -9.02
CA GLY A 123 -11.10 -12.64 -10.15
C GLY A 123 -10.38 -13.32 -11.31
N PRO A 124 -11.15 -13.95 -12.23
CA PRO A 124 -10.60 -14.68 -13.38
C PRO A 124 -9.80 -13.79 -14.35
N LEU A 125 -10.09 -12.49 -14.39
CA LEU A 125 -9.35 -11.51 -15.20
C LEU A 125 -7.86 -11.43 -14.81
N TRP A 126 -7.55 -11.70 -13.54
CA TRP A 126 -6.21 -11.51 -12.96
C TRP A 126 -5.45 -12.81 -12.69
N GLN A 127 -5.83 -13.94 -13.31
CA GLN A 127 -5.18 -15.24 -13.08
C GLN A 127 -3.69 -15.27 -13.47
N HIS A 128 -3.25 -14.35 -14.34
CA HIS A 128 -1.86 -14.17 -14.75
C HIS A 128 -1.05 -13.28 -13.79
N VAL A 129 -1.73 -12.71 -12.76
CA VAL A 129 -1.13 -11.77 -11.81
C VAL A 129 -0.81 -12.46 -10.51
N ARG A 130 0.37 -12.18 -9.96
CA ARG A 130 0.79 -12.64 -8.63
C ARG A 130 1.25 -11.46 -7.78
N ILE A 131 0.85 -11.44 -6.52
CA ILE A 131 1.37 -10.49 -5.54
C ILE A 131 2.59 -11.10 -4.86
N ILE A 132 3.71 -10.39 -4.88
CA ILE A 132 4.90 -10.67 -4.11
C ILE A 132 4.86 -9.80 -2.85
N GLU A 133 4.41 -10.42 -1.77
CA GLU A 133 4.40 -9.78 -0.46
C GLU A 133 5.82 -9.69 0.08
N VAL A 134 6.30 -8.47 0.33
CA VAL A 134 7.65 -8.19 0.82
C VAL A 134 7.58 -7.76 2.29
N ALA A 135 8.22 -8.56 3.15
CA ALA A 135 8.44 -8.17 4.53
C ALA A 135 9.61 -7.17 4.59
N ASN A 136 9.45 -6.10 5.36
CA ASN A 136 10.50 -5.13 5.56
C ASN A 136 11.54 -5.68 6.56
N GLU A 137 12.70 -6.12 6.07
CA GLU A 137 13.80 -6.57 6.91
C GLU A 137 14.75 -5.41 7.30
N PHE A 138 14.81 -4.37 6.47
CA PHE A 138 15.68 -3.22 6.68
C PHE A 138 15.24 -2.38 7.90
N PHE A 139 13.96 -2.01 7.98
CA PHE A 139 13.41 -1.27 9.12
C PHE A 139 12.82 -2.18 10.20
N GLY A 140 12.58 -3.45 9.88
CA GLY A 140 12.00 -4.44 10.79
C GLY A 140 10.57 -4.86 10.40
N PRO A 141 10.14 -6.07 10.79
CA PRO A 141 8.88 -6.68 10.32
C PRO A 141 7.60 -6.00 10.83
N ALA A 142 7.72 -5.09 11.80
CA ALA A 142 6.59 -4.26 12.25
C ALA A 142 6.29 -3.11 11.27
N ILE A 143 7.17 -2.86 10.30
CA ILE A 143 6.95 -1.89 9.22
C ILE A 143 6.31 -2.62 8.05
N THR A 144 5.04 -2.32 7.80
CA THR A 144 4.19 -3.07 6.85
C THR A 144 3.82 -2.27 5.60
N VAL A 145 4.13 -0.98 5.59
CA VAL A 145 3.77 -0.06 4.51
C VAL A 145 4.70 -0.21 3.31
N THR A 146 4.14 -0.16 2.11
CA THR A 146 4.87 -0.32 0.85
C THR A 146 5.89 0.79 0.61
N GLY A 147 5.60 2.02 1.03
CA GLY A 147 6.47 3.18 0.84
C GLY A 147 7.81 3.14 1.60
N LEU A 148 8.00 2.17 2.50
CA LEU A 148 9.25 1.96 3.23
C LEU A 148 9.99 0.68 2.80
N LEU A 149 9.56 0.02 1.70
CA LEU A 149 10.31 -1.09 1.14
C LEU A 149 11.63 -0.61 0.54
N THR A 150 12.66 -1.43 0.70
CA THR A 150 13.99 -1.18 0.12
C THR A 150 14.22 -2.06 -1.10
N GLY A 151 15.15 -1.67 -1.96
CA GLY A 151 15.57 -2.48 -3.09
C GLY A 151 16.10 -3.84 -2.64
N GLY A 152 16.87 -3.87 -1.54
CA GLY A 152 17.40 -5.09 -0.94
C GLY A 152 16.31 -6.03 -0.43
N ASP A 153 15.24 -5.53 0.22
CA ASP A 153 14.12 -6.36 0.68
C ASP A 153 13.35 -6.95 -0.50
N ILE A 154 13.14 -6.17 -1.56
CA ILE A 154 12.49 -6.62 -2.78
C ILE A 154 13.28 -7.75 -3.44
N LEU A 155 14.59 -7.57 -3.63
CA LEU A 155 15.44 -8.58 -4.25
C LEU A 155 15.48 -9.89 -3.44
N LYS A 156 15.55 -9.80 -2.11
CA LYS A 156 15.50 -10.99 -1.23
C LYS A 156 14.17 -11.73 -1.34
N ALA A 157 13.04 -11.00 -1.44
CA ALA A 157 11.75 -11.63 -1.62
C ALA A 157 11.68 -12.36 -2.97
N LEU A 158 12.16 -11.73 -4.04
CA LEU A 158 12.18 -12.32 -5.38
C LEU A 158 13.14 -13.54 -5.48
N GLN A 159 14.23 -13.55 -4.72
CA GLN A 159 15.16 -14.69 -4.69
C GLN A 159 14.56 -15.96 -4.06
N ARG A 160 13.52 -15.82 -3.24
CA ARG A 160 12.81 -16.94 -2.61
C ARG A 160 11.82 -17.62 -3.55
N GLU A 161 11.58 -17.03 -4.73
CA GLU A 161 10.64 -17.54 -5.71
C GLU A 161 11.32 -18.45 -6.72
N ASP A 162 10.72 -19.63 -6.98
CA ASP A 162 11.22 -20.63 -7.93
C ASP A 162 11.05 -20.24 -9.41
N ALA A 163 10.17 -19.26 -9.67
CA ALA A 163 9.87 -18.77 -11.02
C ALA A 163 10.29 -17.32 -11.20
N ARG A 164 10.20 -16.84 -12.43
CA ARG A 164 10.39 -15.42 -12.77
C ARG A 164 9.18 -14.91 -13.55
N PRO A 165 8.74 -13.67 -13.35
CA PRO A 165 7.69 -13.07 -14.14
C PRO A 165 8.23 -12.64 -15.52
N GLN A 166 7.32 -12.44 -16.47
CA GLN A 166 7.64 -11.71 -17.71
C GLN A 166 7.69 -10.20 -17.40
N ARG A 167 6.82 -9.73 -16.50
CA ARG A 167 6.77 -8.34 -16.02
C ARG A 167 6.76 -8.28 -14.51
N LEU A 168 7.61 -7.43 -13.94
CA LEU A 168 7.63 -7.07 -12.52
C LEU A 168 7.16 -5.64 -12.37
N ILE A 169 6.13 -5.42 -11.55
CA ILE A 169 5.58 -4.09 -11.27
C ILE A 169 6.00 -3.69 -9.85
N LEU A 170 6.79 -2.63 -9.77
CA LEU A 170 7.26 -2.05 -8.51
C LEU A 170 6.38 -0.85 -8.13
N PRO A 171 6.09 -0.65 -6.85
CA PRO A 171 5.33 0.50 -6.38
C PRO A 171 6.19 1.77 -6.40
N GLY A 172 5.76 2.80 -7.12
CA GLY A 172 6.47 4.08 -7.20
C GLY A 172 6.63 4.76 -5.84
N VAL A 173 5.72 4.51 -4.90
CA VAL A 173 5.79 5.04 -3.53
C VAL A 173 7.00 4.51 -2.74
N ALA A 174 7.65 3.42 -3.15
CA ALA A 174 8.87 2.92 -2.53
C ALA A 174 10.14 3.67 -2.99
N LEU A 175 10.05 4.49 -4.04
CA LEU A 175 11.13 5.33 -4.51
C LEU A 175 11.10 6.70 -3.83
N ARG A 176 12.26 7.32 -3.68
CA ARG A 176 12.35 8.71 -3.21
C ARG A 176 11.66 9.63 -4.21
N LYS A 177 10.95 10.63 -3.70
CA LYS A 177 10.17 11.58 -4.51
C LYS A 177 11.05 12.27 -5.56
N GLY A 178 10.74 12.01 -6.83
CA GLY A 178 11.47 12.61 -7.96
C GLY A 178 12.80 11.94 -8.31
N GLU A 179 13.10 10.80 -7.70
CA GLU A 179 14.31 10.01 -7.95
C GLU A 179 13.95 8.54 -8.21
N GLU A 180 14.80 7.84 -8.95
CA GLU A 180 14.68 6.39 -9.16
C GLU A 180 15.58 5.60 -8.19
N ILE A 181 15.48 5.96 -6.89
CA ILE A 181 16.35 5.43 -5.82
C ILE A 181 15.48 4.98 -4.65
N PHE A 182 15.74 3.77 -4.13
CA PHE A 182 15.12 3.26 -2.91
C PHE A 182 15.75 3.85 -1.65
N LEU A 183 15.15 3.58 -0.48
CA LEU A 183 15.61 4.14 0.80
C LEU A 183 16.97 3.59 1.27
N ASP A 184 17.43 2.46 0.73
CA ASP A 184 18.74 1.84 0.96
C ASP A 184 19.78 2.26 -0.07
N ASP A 185 19.56 3.37 -0.79
CA ASP A 185 20.42 3.93 -1.84
C ASP A 185 20.57 3.03 -3.08
N MET A 186 19.86 1.92 -3.18
CA MET A 186 19.82 1.10 -4.38
C MET A 186 19.01 1.80 -5.47
N THR A 187 19.52 1.83 -6.71
CA THR A 187 18.82 2.43 -7.84
C THR A 187 17.83 1.45 -8.47
N LEU A 188 16.83 1.97 -9.17
CA LEU A 188 15.89 1.17 -9.97
C LEU A 188 16.61 0.33 -11.02
N ASP A 189 17.63 0.89 -11.69
CA ASP A 189 18.45 0.18 -12.67
C ASP A 189 19.16 -1.02 -12.04
N GLN A 190 19.75 -0.88 -10.86
CA GLN A 190 20.40 -1.96 -10.14
C GLN A 190 19.45 -3.10 -9.79
N VAL A 191 18.21 -2.77 -9.41
CA VAL A 191 17.17 -3.79 -9.17
C VAL A 191 16.77 -4.46 -10.47
N SER A 192 16.54 -3.68 -11.54
CA SER A 192 16.13 -4.18 -12.85
C SER A 192 17.17 -5.14 -13.46
N GLU A 193 18.44 -4.79 -13.38
CA GLU A 193 19.54 -5.64 -13.85
C GLU A 193 19.59 -6.99 -13.11
N GLN A 194 19.36 -6.99 -11.80
CA GLN A 194 19.39 -8.23 -11.00
C GLN A 194 18.15 -9.11 -11.21
N VAL A 195 16.99 -8.51 -11.46
CA VAL A 195 15.75 -9.25 -11.73
C VAL A 195 15.75 -9.86 -13.12
N GLY A 196 16.23 -9.14 -14.14
CA GLY A 196 16.41 -9.64 -15.49
C GLY A 196 15.09 -9.88 -16.26
N CYS A 197 14.02 -9.13 -15.95
CA CYS A 197 12.75 -9.15 -16.69
C CYS A 197 12.29 -7.71 -16.98
N ASP A 198 11.12 -7.55 -17.63
CA ASP A 198 10.52 -6.22 -17.85
C ASP A 198 10.07 -5.62 -16.51
N VAL A 199 10.79 -4.61 -16.02
CA VAL A 199 10.46 -3.91 -14.76
C VAL A 199 9.72 -2.62 -15.07
N ARG A 200 8.56 -2.44 -14.42
CA ARG A 200 7.68 -1.28 -14.55
C ARG A 200 7.38 -0.68 -13.18
N ILE A 201 7.11 0.63 -13.16
CA ILE A 201 6.68 1.35 -11.97
C ILE A 201 5.20 1.67 -12.09
N ALA A 202 4.45 1.53 -11.00
CA ALA A 202 3.08 2.01 -10.87
C ALA A 202 2.97 3.00 -9.72
N HIS A 203 2.45 4.20 -9.99
CA HIS A 203 2.26 5.26 -8.98
C HIS A 203 0.84 5.30 -8.39
N GLY A 204 -0.07 4.50 -8.92
CA GLY A 204 -1.45 4.45 -8.44
C GLY A 204 -2.26 3.34 -9.09
N ALA A 205 -3.56 3.35 -8.85
CA ALA A 205 -4.46 2.32 -9.34
C ALA A 205 -4.57 2.31 -10.87
N GLU A 206 -4.62 3.48 -11.49
CA GLU A 206 -4.75 3.63 -12.95
C GLU A 206 -3.55 3.01 -13.67
N GLU A 207 -2.32 3.43 -13.33
CA GLU A 207 -1.11 2.89 -13.94
C GLU A 207 -0.95 1.39 -13.67
N LEU A 208 -1.23 0.94 -12.45
CA LEU A 208 -1.21 -0.48 -12.13
C LEU A 208 -2.20 -1.26 -13.01
N PHE A 209 -3.41 -0.75 -13.15
CA PHE A 209 -4.46 -1.39 -13.95
C PHE A 209 -4.06 -1.51 -15.43
N GLU A 210 -3.48 -0.44 -15.99
CA GLU A 210 -2.97 -0.44 -17.38
C GLU A 210 -1.83 -1.45 -17.58
N LEU A 211 -0.90 -1.55 -16.62
CA LEU A 211 0.22 -2.48 -16.69
C LEU A 211 -0.20 -3.95 -16.57
N LEU A 212 -1.37 -4.23 -16.03
CA LEU A 212 -1.90 -5.58 -15.87
C LEU A 212 -2.78 -6.06 -17.03
N ARG A 213 -3.09 -5.19 -17.97
CA ARG A 213 -3.91 -5.49 -19.17
C ARG A 213 -3.03 -5.79 -20.36
#